data_7dca25dbec7d78a833ae145124876e40
#
_entry.id   7dca25dbec7d78a833ae145124876e40
#
_cell.length_a   1.000
_cell.length_b   1.000
_cell.length_c   1.000
_cell.angle_alpha   90.00
_cell.angle_beta   90.00
_cell.angle_gamma   90.00
#
_symmetry.space_group_name_H-M   'P 1'
#
loop_
_entity.id
_entity.type
_entity.pdbx_description
1 polymer ?
#
loop_
_entity_poly.entity_id
_entity_poly.type
_entity_poly.pdbx_seq_one_letter_code
_entity_poly.pdbx_strand_id
1 'polypeptide(L)'
;MPTETVYGLAADALNGKAVAKIFKAKGRPMDNPLIVHIAEIEDLERLAAEFPEKARLLASRFWPGPLTMVLPKSELIPVEVSTGLDTVGIRFPAHPLAQELIRESGTPLAAPSANRSGIPSPTTAQHVLRDMDGRIEAVLDGGQCSVGVESTVITLAEDRPRLLRPGGVTLEQMEAVIGGIAVDDAVLHRLDDGAKAASPGMKYKHYAPKARVILIKAGGQKYIDYVNSHADGYTACMCFDEDVAALRAGKAYPLGAKKDTLRQARILFATLRQIDDDGMTLVYARCPDTDGVGTVSYTHLRAH
;
A
#
# COMPACT_ATOMS: atom_id res chain seq x y z
N MET A 1 9.91 9.13 5.44
CA MET A 1 8.99 10.29 5.33
C MET A 1 7.54 9.85 5.55
N PRO A 2 6.71 10.64 6.24
CA PRO A 2 5.28 10.37 6.35
C PRO A 2 4.58 10.62 5.03
N THR A 3 3.53 9.84 4.73
CA THR A 3 2.54 10.17 3.70
C THR A 3 1.13 9.91 4.25
N GLU A 4 0.08 10.29 3.53
CA GLU A 4 -1.29 9.98 3.92
C GLU A 4 -1.60 8.48 3.86
N THR A 5 -0.87 7.72 3.03
CA THR A 5 -1.04 6.28 2.84
C THR A 5 -0.26 5.46 3.87
N VAL A 6 1.05 5.37 3.71
CA VAL A 6 1.99 4.68 4.60
C VAL A 6 3.30 5.47 4.66
N TYR A 7 4.13 5.24 5.66
CA TYR A 7 5.48 5.83 5.67
C TYR A 7 6.34 5.27 4.54
N GLY A 8 7.00 6.16 3.79
CA GLY A 8 7.93 5.83 2.72
C GLY A 8 9.40 5.91 3.15
N LEU A 9 10.21 4.97 2.69
CA LEU A 9 11.67 5.05 2.81
C LEU A 9 12.21 5.80 1.60
N ALA A 10 12.55 7.06 1.79
CA ALA A 10 12.84 8.01 0.71
C ALA A 10 14.33 8.17 0.43
N ALA A 11 14.68 8.28 -0.84
CA ALA A 11 15.98 8.72 -1.33
C ALA A 11 15.81 9.51 -2.62
N ASP A 12 16.83 10.30 -3.00
CA ASP A 12 16.90 11.03 -4.25
C ASP A 12 16.65 10.09 -5.44
N ALA A 13 15.53 10.31 -6.15
CA ALA A 13 15.08 9.46 -7.24
C ALA A 13 16.00 9.53 -8.48
N LEU A 14 16.77 10.59 -8.62
CA LEU A 14 17.68 10.81 -9.75
C LEU A 14 19.11 10.28 -9.47
N ASN A 15 19.35 9.78 -8.26
CA ASN A 15 20.63 9.25 -7.83
C ASN A 15 20.54 7.72 -7.59
N GLY A 16 20.94 6.92 -8.59
CA GLY A 16 20.90 5.46 -8.50
C GLY A 16 21.64 4.88 -7.30
N LYS A 17 22.76 5.52 -6.86
CA LYS A 17 23.48 5.09 -5.65
C LYS A 17 22.68 5.30 -4.38
N ALA A 18 21.93 6.41 -4.28
CA ALA A 18 21.02 6.68 -3.17
C ALA A 18 19.84 5.69 -3.17
N VAL A 19 19.26 5.44 -4.34
CA VAL A 19 18.18 4.46 -4.52
C VAL A 19 18.62 3.05 -4.13
N ALA A 20 19.83 2.62 -4.49
CA ALA A 20 20.37 1.31 -4.12
C ALA A 20 20.43 1.10 -2.58
N LYS A 21 20.66 2.16 -1.79
CA LYS A 21 20.61 2.09 -0.32
C LYS A 21 19.23 1.70 0.21
N ILE A 22 18.13 2.11 -0.46
CA ILE A 22 16.77 1.70 -0.09
C ILE A 22 16.64 0.18 -0.10
N PHE A 23 17.07 -0.47 -1.19
CA PHE A 23 17.01 -1.92 -1.32
C PHE A 23 17.83 -2.63 -0.25
N LYS A 24 19.05 -2.11 0.03
CA LYS A 24 19.92 -2.63 1.09
C LYS A 24 19.28 -2.51 2.47
N ALA A 25 18.74 -1.34 2.83
CA ALA A 25 18.12 -1.10 4.14
C ALA A 25 16.91 -2.01 4.37
N LYS A 26 16.09 -2.23 3.34
CA LYS A 26 14.90 -3.08 3.40
C LYS A 26 15.20 -4.58 3.35
N GLY A 27 16.37 -4.99 2.88
CA GLY A 27 16.63 -6.38 2.48
C GLY A 27 15.72 -6.81 1.31
N ARG A 28 15.48 -5.91 0.34
CA ARG A 28 14.57 -6.11 -0.80
C ARG A 28 15.36 -6.44 -2.07
N PRO A 29 14.96 -7.45 -2.86
CA PRO A 29 15.53 -7.67 -4.19
C PRO A 29 15.31 -6.45 -5.10
N MET A 30 16.29 -6.18 -6.00
CA MET A 30 16.23 -5.08 -6.96
C MET A 30 15.45 -5.45 -8.24
N ASP A 31 14.34 -6.16 -8.11
CA ASP A 31 13.49 -6.63 -9.21
C ASP A 31 12.05 -6.10 -9.14
N ASN A 32 11.81 -5.14 -8.25
CA ASN A 32 10.50 -4.57 -7.99
C ASN A 32 10.62 -3.04 -7.98
N PRO A 33 10.05 -2.32 -8.97
CA PRO A 33 10.27 -0.90 -9.19
C PRO A 33 9.83 -0.05 -7.99
N LEU A 34 10.31 1.18 -7.93
CA LEU A 34 9.96 2.14 -6.89
C LEU A 34 9.04 3.23 -7.44
N ILE A 35 8.22 3.82 -6.56
CA ILE A 35 7.37 4.96 -6.88
C ILE A 35 8.16 6.24 -6.62
N VAL A 36 8.17 7.14 -7.59
CA VAL A 36 8.75 8.48 -7.49
C VAL A 36 7.69 9.44 -6.99
N HIS A 37 8.01 10.17 -5.92
CA HIS A 37 7.14 11.15 -5.29
C HIS A 37 7.57 12.55 -5.68
N ILE A 38 6.61 13.35 -6.11
CA ILE A 38 6.79 14.75 -6.54
C ILE A 38 6.01 15.69 -5.60
N ALA A 39 6.36 16.97 -5.60
CA ALA A 39 5.64 18.01 -4.88
C ALA A 39 5.13 19.13 -5.79
N GLU A 40 5.48 19.08 -7.08
CA GLU A 40 5.00 19.99 -8.11
C GLU A 40 4.62 19.18 -9.35
N ILE A 41 3.56 19.63 -10.06
CA ILE A 41 3.08 18.91 -11.25
C ILE A 41 4.07 19.01 -12.41
N GLU A 42 4.86 20.06 -12.44
CA GLU A 42 5.90 20.34 -13.43
C GLU A 42 7.02 19.29 -13.41
N ASP A 43 7.29 18.69 -12.27
CA ASP A 43 8.26 17.58 -12.15
C ASP A 43 7.86 16.39 -13.01
N LEU A 44 6.56 16.18 -13.22
CA LEU A 44 6.06 15.05 -14.01
C LEU A 44 6.54 15.15 -15.47
N GLU A 45 6.57 16.35 -16.05
CA GLU A 45 7.02 16.58 -17.45
C GLU A 45 8.51 16.24 -17.66
N ARG A 46 9.30 16.26 -16.57
CA ARG A 46 10.71 15.87 -16.59
C ARG A 46 10.92 14.37 -16.40
N LEU A 47 10.03 13.71 -15.64
CA LEU A 47 10.19 12.33 -15.20
C LEU A 47 9.50 11.33 -16.12
N ALA A 48 8.42 11.73 -16.79
CA ALA A 48 7.70 10.94 -17.76
C ALA A 48 8.05 11.39 -19.19
N ALA A 49 8.21 10.44 -20.11
CA ALA A 49 8.41 10.73 -21.53
C ALA A 49 7.12 11.25 -22.19
N GLU A 50 5.97 10.82 -21.66
CA GLU A 50 4.65 11.21 -22.14
C GLU A 50 3.71 11.46 -20.98
N PHE A 51 2.84 12.48 -21.12
CA PHE A 51 1.77 12.79 -20.16
C PHE A 51 0.42 12.82 -20.87
N PRO A 52 -0.24 11.67 -21.07
CA PRO A 52 -1.47 11.57 -21.84
C PRO A 52 -2.64 12.28 -21.15
N GLU A 53 -3.68 12.63 -21.92
CA GLU A 53 -4.85 13.36 -21.42
C GLU A 53 -5.54 12.66 -20.25
N LYS A 54 -5.67 11.33 -20.29
CA LYS A 54 -6.22 10.55 -19.17
C LYS A 54 -5.43 10.73 -17.88
N ALA A 55 -4.10 10.85 -17.97
CA ALA A 55 -3.26 11.13 -16.81
C ALA A 55 -3.49 12.53 -16.27
N ARG A 56 -3.66 13.55 -17.15
CA ARG A 56 -4.00 14.93 -16.76
C ARG A 56 -5.34 14.98 -16.01
N LEU A 57 -6.36 14.31 -16.53
CA LEU A 57 -7.67 14.22 -15.89
C LEU A 57 -7.61 13.57 -14.51
N LEU A 58 -6.90 12.44 -14.37
CA LEU A 58 -6.72 11.76 -13.08
C LEU A 58 -5.91 12.62 -12.10
N ALA A 59 -4.84 13.25 -12.56
CA ALA A 59 -4.03 14.16 -11.74
C ALA A 59 -4.88 15.32 -11.20
N SER A 60 -5.63 15.99 -12.06
CA SER A 60 -6.48 17.12 -11.66
C SER A 60 -7.55 16.76 -10.62
N ARG A 61 -7.97 15.49 -10.58
CA ARG A 61 -9.04 15.02 -9.69
C ARG A 61 -8.52 14.42 -8.38
N PHE A 62 -7.36 13.75 -8.42
CA PHE A 62 -6.88 12.90 -7.33
C PHE A 62 -5.51 13.27 -6.78
N TRP A 63 -4.82 14.26 -7.34
CA TRP A 63 -3.57 14.79 -6.84
C TRP A 63 -3.73 16.20 -6.26
N PRO A 64 -3.05 16.48 -5.16
CA PRO A 64 -2.26 15.60 -4.30
C PRO A 64 -3.13 14.51 -3.66
N GLY A 65 -2.64 13.24 -3.64
CA GLY A 65 -3.44 12.16 -3.09
C GLY A 65 -2.90 10.74 -3.27
N PRO A 66 -3.70 9.73 -2.88
CA PRO A 66 -3.29 8.34 -2.82
C PRO A 66 -3.40 7.61 -4.19
N LEU A 67 -3.04 8.28 -5.28
CA LEU A 67 -3.01 7.72 -6.63
C LEU A 67 -1.58 7.73 -7.18
N THR A 68 -1.11 6.59 -7.68
CA THR A 68 0.13 6.42 -8.42
C THR A 68 -0.20 6.12 -9.88
N MET A 69 0.34 6.89 -10.80
CA MET A 69 0.22 6.66 -12.24
C MET A 69 1.53 6.10 -12.78
N VAL A 70 1.47 4.98 -13.48
CA VAL A 70 2.60 4.38 -14.21
C VAL A 70 2.57 4.89 -15.64
N LEU A 71 3.65 5.57 -16.03
CA LEU A 71 3.82 6.26 -17.30
C LEU A 71 5.13 5.81 -17.97
N PRO A 72 5.29 5.98 -19.30
CA PRO A 72 6.59 5.85 -19.95
C PRO A 72 7.62 6.75 -19.26
N LYS A 73 8.77 6.21 -18.87
CA LYS A 73 9.80 6.94 -18.13
C LYS A 73 10.64 7.81 -19.07
N SER A 74 11.11 8.96 -18.57
CA SER A 74 12.17 9.73 -19.21
C SER A 74 13.55 9.09 -18.96
N GLU A 75 14.56 9.53 -19.69
CA GLU A 75 15.97 9.09 -19.52
C GLU A 75 16.57 9.51 -18.17
N LEU A 76 15.96 10.46 -17.47
CA LEU A 76 16.42 10.91 -16.14
C LEU A 76 16.20 9.83 -15.06
N ILE A 77 15.30 8.89 -15.29
CA ILE A 77 14.96 7.84 -14.30
C ILE A 77 16.03 6.75 -14.31
N PRO A 78 16.81 6.59 -13.22
CA PRO A 78 17.82 5.55 -13.11
C PRO A 78 17.22 4.13 -13.21
N VAL A 79 18.03 3.18 -13.67
CA VAL A 79 17.62 1.78 -13.75
C VAL A 79 17.26 1.20 -12.38
N GLU A 80 17.86 1.69 -11.30
CA GLU A 80 17.58 1.26 -9.94
C GLU A 80 16.14 1.61 -9.51
N VAL A 81 15.55 2.69 -10.04
CA VAL A 81 14.15 3.06 -9.78
C VAL A 81 13.20 2.19 -10.60
N SER A 82 13.45 2.09 -11.90
CA SER A 82 12.58 1.35 -12.83
C SER A 82 12.81 -0.17 -12.82
N THR A 83 13.93 -0.63 -12.25
CA THR A 83 14.38 -2.04 -12.26
C THR A 83 14.39 -2.67 -13.66
N GLY A 84 14.74 -1.84 -14.66
CA GLY A 84 14.85 -2.24 -16.06
C GLY A 84 13.53 -2.21 -16.85
N LEU A 85 12.47 -1.61 -16.28
CA LEU A 85 11.24 -1.32 -17.01
C LEU A 85 11.38 0.01 -17.78
N ASP A 86 10.62 0.15 -18.87
CA ASP A 86 10.51 1.39 -19.66
C ASP A 86 9.46 2.36 -19.07
N THR A 87 8.98 2.06 -17.88
CA THR A 87 7.94 2.83 -17.18
C THR A 87 8.41 3.24 -15.79
N VAL A 88 7.75 4.27 -15.23
CA VAL A 88 7.93 4.77 -13.88
C VAL A 88 6.59 5.05 -13.22
N GLY A 89 6.43 4.65 -11.97
CA GLY A 89 5.30 5.04 -11.14
C GLY A 89 5.56 6.39 -10.51
N ILE A 90 4.67 7.37 -10.73
CA ILE A 90 4.78 8.73 -10.18
C ILE A 90 3.57 9.01 -9.31
N ARG A 91 3.80 9.70 -8.18
CA ARG A 91 2.75 10.08 -7.23
C ARG A 91 3.03 11.45 -6.65
N PHE A 92 1.96 12.24 -6.46
CA PHE A 92 1.98 13.48 -5.71
C PHE A 92 1.24 13.26 -4.37
N PRO A 93 1.95 13.02 -3.25
CA PRO A 93 1.33 12.71 -1.96
C PRO A 93 0.63 13.94 -1.37
N ALA A 94 -0.47 13.71 -0.63
CA ALA A 94 -1.24 14.79 -0.01
C ALA A 94 -0.65 15.27 1.33
N HIS A 95 0.29 14.54 1.92
CA HIS A 95 0.83 14.86 3.25
C HIS A 95 1.74 16.09 3.20
N PRO A 96 1.47 17.17 3.99
CA PRO A 96 2.23 18.42 3.92
C PRO A 96 3.73 18.25 4.14
N LEU A 97 4.14 17.46 5.15
CA LEU A 97 5.55 17.20 5.42
C LEU A 97 6.25 16.41 4.30
N ALA A 98 5.52 15.55 3.56
CA ALA A 98 6.11 14.88 2.41
C ALA A 98 6.39 15.87 1.29
N GLN A 99 5.44 16.75 0.99
CA GLN A 99 5.59 17.79 -0.03
C GLN A 99 6.73 18.75 0.33
N GLU A 100 6.77 19.20 1.58
CA GLU A 100 7.85 20.09 2.05
C GLU A 100 9.21 19.43 1.96
N LEU A 101 9.33 18.16 2.41
CA LEU A 101 10.58 17.41 2.27
C LEU A 101 11.06 17.31 0.82
N ILE A 102 10.14 17.05 -0.12
CA ILE A 102 10.47 16.98 -1.55
C ILE A 102 10.94 18.34 -2.06
N ARG A 103 10.25 19.44 -1.72
CA ARG A 103 10.64 20.80 -2.11
C ARG A 103 12.00 21.18 -1.55
N GLU A 104 12.22 21.01 -0.26
CA GLU A 104 13.47 21.35 0.42
C GLU A 104 14.65 20.47 -0.03
N SER A 105 14.39 19.23 -0.45
CA SER A 105 15.44 18.37 -1.02
C SER A 105 15.85 18.78 -2.44
N GLY A 106 15.05 19.59 -3.13
CA GLY A 106 15.29 20.05 -4.49
C GLY A 106 15.27 18.93 -5.55
N THR A 107 14.76 17.76 -5.20
CA THR A 107 14.75 16.57 -6.07
C THR A 107 13.51 15.71 -5.80
N PRO A 108 12.92 15.02 -6.80
CA PRO A 108 11.90 14.02 -6.57
C PRO A 108 12.47 12.85 -5.75
N LEU A 109 11.63 12.21 -4.93
CA LEU A 109 12.07 11.16 -4.02
C LEU A 109 11.50 9.80 -4.42
N ALA A 110 12.35 8.81 -4.64
CA ALA A 110 11.93 7.41 -4.77
C ALA A 110 11.65 6.84 -3.38
N ALA A 111 10.44 6.30 -3.16
CA ALA A 111 10.08 5.79 -1.86
C ALA A 111 9.11 4.59 -1.92
N PRO A 112 9.57 3.37 -1.62
CA PRO A 112 8.71 2.27 -1.19
C PRO A 112 8.28 2.45 0.26
N SER A 113 7.37 1.61 0.78
CA SER A 113 7.02 1.59 2.20
C SER A 113 8.25 1.38 3.10
N ALA A 114 8.32 2.04 4.26
CA ALA A 114 9.49 2.08 5.15
C ALA A 114 9.53 0.90 6.15
N ASN A 115 9.19 -0.31 5.71
CA ASN A 115 9.29 -1.55 6.46
C ASN A 115 10.41 -2.44 5.91
N ARG A 116 10.87 -3.40 6.70
CA ARG A 116 11.63 -4.55 6.17
C ARG A 116 10.74 -5.37 5.24
N SER A 117 11.33 -5.93 4.18
CA SER A 117 10.56 -6.72 3.21
C SER A 117 9.79 -7.87 3.90
N GLY A 118 8.53 -8.04 3.54
CA GLY A 118 7.66 -9.12 4.01
C GLY A 118 6.75 -8.78 5.18
N ILE A 119 7.02 -7.73 5.97
CA ILE A 119 6.16 -7.33 7.10
C ILE A 119 5.16 -6.24 6.71
N PRO A 120 4.05 -6.02 7.48
CA PRO A 120 3.05 -5.00 7.17
C PRO A 120 3.63 -3.60 7.05
N SER A 121 3.11 -2.78 6.14
CA SER A 121 3.57 -1.40 5.94
C SER A 121 3.43 -0.54 7.20
N PRO A 122 4.38 0.39 7.46
CA PRO A 122 4.34 1.25 8.63
C PRO A 122 3.36 2.40 8.43
N THR A 123 2.52 2.66 9.43
CA THR A 123 1.54 3.75 9.44
C THR A 123 1.81 4.79 10.52
N THR A 124 2.89 4.63 11.29
CA THR A 124 3.39 5.57 12.27
C THR A 124 4.92 5.61 12.23
N ALA A 125 5.54 6.67 12.77
CA ALA A 125 6.99 6.77 12.92
C ALA A 125 7.57 5.66 13.81
N GLN A 126 6.83 5.23 14.84
CA GLN A 126 7.24 4.15 15.74
C GLN A 126 7.35 2.81 14.98
N HIS A 127 6.46 2.54 14.03
CA HIS A 127 6.57 1.36 13.16
C HIS A 127 7.85 1.41 12.33
N VAL A 128 8.21 2.61 11.80
CA VAL A 128 9.45 2.79 11.02
C VAL A 128 10.67 2.59 11.89
N LEU A 129 10.74 3.21 13.07
CA LEU A 129 11.86 3.06 14.00
C LEU A 129 12.07 1.59 14.36
N ARG A 130 11.00 0.85 14.67
CA ARG A 130 11.09 -0.57 14.99
C ARG A 130 11.69 -1.41 13.87
N ASP A 131 11.36 -1.08 12.61
CA ASP A 131 11.80 -1.86 11.46
C ASP A 131 13.17 -1.44 10.93
N MET A 132 13.53 -0.16 11.07
CA MET A 132 14.62 0.48 10.36
C MET A 132 15.71 1.10 11.27
N ASP A 133 15.59 0.97 12.58
CA ASP A 133 16.62 1.49 13.50
C ASP A 133 18.00 0.92 13.16
N GLY A 134 19.01 1.80 13.13
CA GLY A 134 20.38 1.50 12.73
C GLY A 134 20.58 1.20 11.21
N ARG A 135 19.54 1.38 10.37
CA ARG A 135 19.59 1.11 8.93
C ARG A 135 19.38 2.34 8.06
N ILE A 136 18.84 3.41 8.63
CA ILE A 136 18.51 4.68 7.95
C ILE A 136 18.99 5.85 8.80
N GLU A 137 19.18 7.00 8.17
CA GLU A 137 19.78 8.18 8.77
C GLU A 137 18.78 8.94 9.67
N ALA A 138 17.50 9.02 9.28
CA ALA A 138 16.49 9.79 10.00
C ALA A 138 15.08 9.28 9.75
N VAL A 139 14.18 9.59 10.68
CA VAL A 139 12.72 9.41 10.54
C VAL A 139 12.06 10.76 10.79
N LEU A 140 11.25 11.20 9.83
CA LEU A 140 10.41 12.39 9.96
C LEU A 140 9.04 11.94 10.49
N ASP A 141 8.69 12.36 11.71
CA ASP A 141 7.39 12.01 12.32
C ASP A 141 6.31 12.98 11.88
N GLY A 142 5.34 12.49 11.13
CA GLY A 142 4.13 13.20 10.69
C GLY A 142 2.85 12.67 11.33
N GLY A 143 2.97 11.87 12.39
CA GLY A 143 1.82 11.23 13.04
C GLY A 143 1.31 10.00 12.30
N GLN A 144 0.09 9.60 12.59
CA GLN A 144 -0.56 8.44 11.99
C GLN A 144 -1.08 8.74 10.59
N CYS A 145 -0.83 7.84 9.63
CA CYS A 145 -1.35 7.95 8.28
C CYS A 145 -2.88 7.96 8.26
N SER A 146 -3.47 8.88 7.47
CA SER A 146 -4.93 9.06 7.41
C SER A 146 -5.65 8.03 6.53
N VAL A 147 -4.96 7.45 5.53
CA VAL A 147 -5.48 6.39 4.65
C VAL A 147 -5.08 5.00 5.14
N GLY A 148 -3.82 4.80 5.56
CA GLY A 148 -3.32 3.61 6.25
C GLY A 148 -3.07 2.37 5.40
N VAL A 149 -3.37 2.43 4.10
CA VAL A 149 -3.04 1.42 3.08
C VAL A 149 -2.30 2.09 1.93
N GLU A 150 -1.66 1.31 1.05
CA GLU A 150 -0.90 1.84 -0.07
C GLU A 150 -1.75 2.62 -1.07
N SER A 151 -1.09 3.42 -1.90
CA SER A 151 -1.74 4.13 -3.02
C SER A 151 -2.33 3.17 -4.04
N THR A 152 -3.42 3.57 -4.67
CA THR A 152 -3.90 2.95 -5.91
C THR A 152 -2.84 3.10 -6.99
N VAL A 153 -2.61 2.06 -7.78
CA VAL A 153 -1.67 2.10 -8.90
C VAL A 153 -2.40 1.75 -10.19
N ILE A 154 -2.35 2.67 -11.16
CA ILE A 154 -2.91 2.50 -12.49
C ILE A 154 -1.82 2.68 -13.54
N THR A 155 -1.75 1.82 -14.56
CA THR A 155 -0.90 2.06 -15.72
C THR A 155 -1.67 2.79 -16.82
N LEU A 156 -1.00 3.80 -17.36
CA LEU A 156 -1.45 4.59 -18.52
C LEU A 156 -0.39 4.54 -19.65
N ALA A 157 0.59 3.66 -19.52
CA ALA A 157 1.64 3.41 -20.53
C ALA A 157 1.19 2.43 -21.63
N GLU A 158 -0.06 1.98 -21.59
CA GLU A 158 -0.68 1.06 -22.53
C GLU A 158 -1.90 1.72 -23.20
N ASP A 159 -2.36 1.19 -24.32
CA ASP A 159 -3.54 1.72 -25.05
C ASP A 159 -4.78 1.78 -24.17
N ARG A 160 -4.98 0.78 -23.31
CA ARG A 160 -6.07 0.73 -22.34
C ARG A 160 -5.54 0.89 -20.92
N PRO A 161 -6.07 1.87 -20.15
CA PRO A 161 -5.75 2.00 -18.73
C PRO A 161 -6.03 0.71 -17.97
N ARG A 162 -5.13 0.33 -17.04
CA ARG A 162 -5.26 -0.90 -16.27
C ARG A 162 -4.90 -0.68 -14.80
N LEU A 163 -5.79 -1.08 -13.90
CA LEU A 163 -5.55 -1.08 -12.44
C LEU A 163 -4.57 -2.18 -12.09
N LEU A 164 -3.42 -1.81 -11.54
CA LEU A 164 -2.37 -2.73 -11.10
C LEU A 164 -2.45 -3.05 -9.61
N ARG A 165 -2.95 -2.12 -8.79
CA ARG A 165 -3.11 -2.30 -7.35
C ARG A 165 -4.26 -1.42 -6.84
N PRO A 166 -5.24 -1.98 -6.11
CA PRO A 166 -6.27 -1.19 -5.43
C PRO A 166 -5.66 -0.45 -4.24
N GLY A 167 -6.22 0.72 -3.90
CA GLY A 167 -5.76 1.58 -2.81
C GLY A 167 -6.80 2.64 -2.45
N GLY A 168 -6.33 3.80 -1.96
CA GLY A 168 -7.21 4.86 -1.45
C GLY A 168 -8.13 5.54 -2.48
N VAL A 169 -7.82 5.45 -3.78
CA VAL A 169 -8.72 5.86 -4.88
C VAL A 169 -9.33 4.60 -5.48
N THR A 170 -10.67 4.52 -5.56
CA THR A 170 -11.34 3.32 -6.03
C THR A 170 -11.40 3.24 -7.56
N LEU A 171 -11.63 2.03 -8.08
CA LEU A 171 -11.80 1.81 -9.52
C LEU A 171 -12.95 2.66 -10.08
N GLU A 172 -14.09 2.64 -9.39
CA GLU A 172 -15.30 3.36 -9.79
C GLU A 172 -15.07 4.89 -9.84
N GLN A 173 -14.28 5.43 -8.89
CA GLN A 173 -13.92 6.84 -8.89
C GLN A 173 -13.07 7.21 -10.11
N MET A 174 -12.12 6.37 -10.48
CA MET A 174 -11.27 6.59 -11.66
C MET A 174 -12.06 6.41 -12.96
N GLU A 175 -12.92 5.39 -13.05
CA GLU A 175 -13.79 5.16 -14.23
C GLU A 175 -14.76 6.30 -14.47
N ALA A 176 -15.25 6.94 -13.42
CA ALA A 176 -16.09 8.14 -13.52
C ALA A 176 -15.36 9.33 -14.18
N VAL A 177 -14.01 9.33 -14.20
CA VAL A 177 -13.18 10.41 -14.76
C VAL A 177 -12.71 10.08 -16.18
N ILE A 178 -12.20 8.85 -16.40
CA ILE A 178 -11.53 8.50 -17.67
C ILE A 178 -12.19 7.36 -18.46
N GLY A 179 -13.34 6.88 -17.98
CA GLY A 179 -14.05 5.73 -18.60
C GLY A 179 -13.45 4.39 -18.21
N GLY A 180 -13.77 3.35 -18.99
CA GLY A 180 -13.46 1.98 -18.64
C GLY A 180 -11.97 1.68 -18.43
N ILE A 181 -11.67 1.03 -17.30
CA ILE A 181 -10.35 0.62 -16.84
C ILE A 181 -10.32 -0.91 -16.76
N ALA A 182 -9.30 -1.54 -17.32
CA ALA A 182 -9.07 -2.97 -17.12
C ALA A 182 -8.54 -3.22 -15.70
N VAL A 183 -8.82 -4.39 -15.14
CA VAL A 183 -8.23 -4.83 -13.88
C VAL A 183 -7.19 -5.89 -14.18
N ASP A 184 -5.98 -5.72 -13.64
CA ASP A 184 -4.90 -6.69 -13.82
C ASP A 184 -5.24 -8.01 -13.10
N ASP A 185 -4.89 -9.14 -13.72
CA ASP A 185 -5.15 -10.47 -13.14
C ASP A 185 -4.50 -10.63 -11.76
N ALA A 186 -3.38 -9.97 -11.50
CA ALA A 186 -2.72 -9.98 -10.20
C ALA A 186 -3.55 -9.35 -9.07
N VAL A 187 -4.49 -8.47 -9.39
CA VAL A 187 -5.45 -7.92 -8.43
C VAL A 187 -6.48 -8.97 -8.04
N LEU A 188 -6.89 -9.80 -9.00
CA LEU A 188 -7.92 -10.83 -8.83
C LEU A 188 -7.34 -12.19 -8.41
N HIS A 189 -6.12 -12.50 -8.86
CA HIS A 189 -5.45 -13.78 -8.65
C HIS A 189 -4.00 -13.55 -8.18
N ARG A 190 -3.39 -14.58 -7.58
CA ARG A 190 -1.97 -14.53 -7.21
C ARG A 190 -1.11 -14.66 -8.48
N LEU A 191 -0.07 -13.83 -8.62
CA LEU A 191 0.90 -13.98 -9.71
C LEU A 191 1.71 -15.28 -9.54
N ASP A 192 2.00 -15.93 -10.67
CA ASP A 192 2.90 -17.09 -10.72
C ASP A 192 4.34 -16.70 -10.37
N ASP A 193 5.09 -17.65 -9.79
CA ASP A 193 6.50 -17.47 -9.50
C ASP A 193 7.29 -17.27 -10.81
N GLY A 194 7.94 -16.11 -10.95
CA GLY A 194 8.71 -15.73 -12.15
C GLY A 194 8.14 -14.56 -12.97
N ALA A 195 6.90 -14.16 -12.79
CA ALA A 195 6.33 -12.99 -13.46
C ALA A 195 7.06 -11.69 -13.06
N LYS A 196 7.30 -10.78 -14.02
CA LYS A 196 7.83 -9.44 -13.74
C LYS A 196 6.72 -8.59 -13.16
N ALA A 197 6.98 -7.94 -12.01
CA ALA A 197 6.03 -7.00 -11.42
C ALA A 197 6.02 -5.69 -12.20
N ALA A 198 4.86 -5.27 -12.70
CA ALA A 198 4.67 -3.98 -13.34
C ALA A 198 4.56 -2.83 -12.32
N SER A 199 4.32 -3.12 -11.04
CA SER A 199 4.29 -2.13 -9.95
C SER A 199 4.71 -2.75 -8.62
N PRO A 200 5.08 -1.91 -7.60
CA PRO A 200 5.32 -2.37 -6.24
C PRO A 200 4.11 -3.11 -5.66
N GLY A 201 4.34 -4.24 -4.99
CA GLY A 201 3.30 -5.01 -4.29
C GLY A 201 2.63 -6.12 -5.09
N MET A 202 2.99 -6.34 -6.35
CA MET A 202 2.38 -7.40 -7.19
C MET A 202 3.07 -8.76 -7.08
N LYS A 203 4.41 -8.82 -6.86
CA LYS A 203 5.22 -10.03 -7.07
C LYS A 203 5.40 -10.92 -5.83
N TYR A 204 5.53 -10.33 -4.66
CA TYR A 204 5.88 -11.08 -3.46
C TYR A 204 4.71 -11.13 -2.46
N LYS A 205 4.76 -12.10 -1.54
CA LYS A 205 3.92 -12.08 -0.35
C LYS A 205 4.32 -10.85 0.49
N HIS A 206 3.64 -9.74 0.24
CA HIS A 206 3.89 -8.48 0.92
C HIS A 206 2.95 -8.36 2.13
N TYR A 207 3.44 -7.67 3.17
CA TYR A 207 2.61 -7.22 4.29
C TYR A 207 2.05 -8.31 5.20
N ALA A 208 2.65 -9.53 5.19
CA ALA A 208 2.18 -10.64 5.99
C ALA A 208 2.56 -10.48 7.47
N PRO A 209 1.61 -10.62 8.40
CA PRO A 209 1.94 -10.85 9.80
C PRO A 209 2.63 -12.22 9.96
N LYS A 210 3.26 -12.45 11.11
CA LYS A 210 3.80 -13.77 11.47
C LYS A 210 2.67 -14.79 11.69
N ALA A 211 1.55 -14.32 12.23
CA ALA A 211 0.36 -15.12 12.45
C ALA A 211 -0.25 -15.56 11.11
N ARG A 212 -0.76 -16.80 11.08
CA ARG A 212 -1.52 -17.31 9.93
C ARG A 212 -2.89 -16.66 9.86
N VAL A 213 -3.22 -16.02 8.74
CA VAL A 213 -4.54 -15.38 8.54
C VAL A 213 -5.48 -16.32 7.80
N ILE A 214 -6.68 -16.50 8.36
CA ILE A 214 -7.79 -17.22 7.72
C ILE A 214 -8.95 -16.25 7.54
N LEU A 215 -9.25 -15.93 6.29
CA LEU A 215 -10.36 -15.05 5.92
C LEU A 215 -11.68 -15.84 5.89
N ILE A 216 -12.62 -15.48 6.77
CA ILE A 216 -13.91 -16.17 6.89
C ILE A 216 -14.98 -15.41 6.08
N LYS A 217 -15.37 -15.99 4.95
CA LYS A 217 -16.43 -15.48 4.09
C LYS A 217 -17.79 -15.99 4.56
N ALA A 218 -18.33 -15.40 5.64
CA ALA A 218 -19.61 -15.78 6.20
C ALA A 218 -20.37 -14.58 6.76
N GLY A 219 -21.68 -14.72 6.91
CA GLY A 219 -22.50 -13.73 7.64
C GLY A 219 -22.08 -13.64 9.11
N GLY A 220 -22.50 -12.54 9.81
CA GLY A 220 -22.07 -12.21 11.17
C GLY A 220 -22.18 -13.35 12.15
N GLN A 221 -23.34 -13.94 12.26
CA GLN A 221 -23.58 -15.03 13.22
C GLN A 221 -22.70 -16.25 12.92
N LYS A 222 -22.58 -16.67 11.66
CA LYS A 222 -21.74 -17.81 11.29
C LYS A 222 -20.25 -17.59 11.59
N TYR A 223 -19.75 -16.34 11.42
CA TYR A 223 -18.40 -15.98 11.81
C TYR A 223 -18.22 -16.13 13.32
N ILE A 224 -19.14 -15.56 14.12
CA ILE A 224 -19.12 -15.61 15.58
C ILE A 224 -19.15 -17.05 16.08
N ASP A 225 -20.06 -17.87 15.55
CA ASP A 225 -20.19 -19.28 15.94
C ASP A 225 -18.92 -20.08 15.64
N TYR A 226 -18.32 -19.83 14.44
CA TYR A 226 -17.08 -20.48 14.05
C TYR A 226 -15.93 -20.09 14.98
N VAL A 227 -15.74 -18.80 15.21
CA VAL A 227 -14.68 -18.29 16.10
C VAL A 227 -14.85 -18.85 17.51
N ASN A 228 -16.06 -18.77 18.09
CA ASN A 228 -16.32 -19.25 19.45
C ASN A 228 -16.09 -20.75 19.64
N SER A 229 -16.15 -21.53 18.55
CA SER A 229 -15.92 -23.00 18.61
C SER A 229 -14.49 -23.41 18.26
N HIS A 230 -13.66 -22.54 17.64
CA HIS A 230 -12.33 -22.89 17.14
C HIS A 230 -11.19 -22.04 17.69
N ALA A 231 -11.47 -20.86 18.24
CA ALA A 231 -10.44 -19.96 18.75
C ALA A 231 -9.95 -20.40 20.13
N ASP A 232 -8.69 -20.15 20.39
CA ASP A 232 -7.99 -20.36 21.67
C ASP A 232 -7.34 -19.05 22.15
N GLY A 233 -6.52 -19.15 23.21
CA GLY A 233 -5.83 -18.00 23.81
C GLY A 233 -4.77 -17.35 22.91
N TYR A 234 -4.34 -17.99 21.80
CA TYR A 234 -3.38 -17.51 20.83
C TYR A 234 -4.04 -17.10 19.50
N THR A 235 -5.36 -17.06 19.46
CA THR A 235 -6.15 -16.70 18.28
C THR A 235 -6.59 -15.25 18.35
N ALA A 236 -6.22 -14.46 17.33
CA ALA A 236 -6.73 -13.12 17.07
C ALA A 236 -8.03 -13.18 16.26
N CYS A 237 -9.02 -12.40 16.66
CA CYS A 237 -10.31 -12.27 15.98
C CYS A 237 -10.40 -10.87 15.37
N MET A 238 -10.00 -10.70 14.10
CA MET A 238 -10.21 -9.45 13.37
C MET A 238 -11.68 -9.36 12.98
N CYS A 239 -12.42 -8.46 13.60
CA CYS A 239 -13.88 -8.40 13.54
C CYS A 239 -14.39 -6.98 13.33
N PHE A 240 -15.69 -6.82 13.10
CA PHE A 240 -16.34 -5.52 13.15
C PHE A 240 -16.77 -5.18 14.59
N ASP A 241 -17.01 -3.89 14.86
CA ASP A 241 -17.43 -3.41 16.18
C ASP A 241 -18.70 -4.14 16.66
N GLU A 242 -19.61 -4.46 15.74
CA GLU A 242 -20.88 -5.16 16.00
C GLU A 242 -20.70 -6.63 16.45
N ASP A 243 -19.55 -7.26 16.12
CA ASP A 243 -19.28 -8.66 16.45
C ASP A 243 -18.70 -8.82 17.87
N VAL A 244 -18.04 -7.76 18.41
CA VAL A 244 -17.20 -7.84 19.62
C VAL A 244 -17.94 -8.43 20.83
N ALA A 245 -19.18 -7.96 21.09
CA ALA A 245 -19.94 -8.37 22.26
C ALA A 245 -20.35 -9.85 22.26
N ALA A 246 -20.37 -10.48 21.08
CA ALA A 246 -20.76 -11.89 20.92
C ALA A 246 -19.56 -12.86 20.84
N LEU A 247 -18.34 -12.34 20.72
CA LEU A 247 -17.11 -13.14 20.72
C LEU A 247 -16.77 -13.54 22.17
N ARG A 248 -16.62 -14.86 22.43
CA ARG A 248 -16.32 -15.44 23.74
C ARG A 248 -14.99 -16.15 23.80
N ALA A 249 -14.37 -16.39 22.64
CA ALA A 249 -13.08 -17.06 22.49
C ALA A 249 -12.13 -16.22 21.64
N GLY A 250 -10.83 -16.37 21.88
CA GLY A 250 -9.80 -15.56 21.21
C GLY A 250 -9.74 -14.11 21.72
N LYS A 251 -8.81 -13.32 21.18
CA LYS A 251 -8.67 -11.90 21.46
C LYS A 251 -9.24 -11.07 20.32
N ALA A 252 -10.23 -10.20 20.61
CA ALA A 252 -10.87 -9.36 19.61
C ALA A 252 -9.96 -8.18 19.18
N TYR A 253 -9.91 -7.93 17.88
CA TYR A 253 -9.24 -6.80 17.23
C TYR A 253 -10.26 -6.12 16.30
N PRO A 254 -11.07 -5.19 16.81
CA PRO A 254 -12.11 -4.54 16.03
C PRO A 254 -11.52 -3.59 14.99
N LEU A 255 -11.98 -3.70 13.74
CA LEU A 255 -11.58 -2.86 12.62
C LEU A 255 -12.48 -1.64 12.41
N GLY A 256 -13.49 -1.44 13.27
CA GLY A 256 -14.53 -0.43 13.11
C GLY A 256 -15.87 -1.04 12.70
N ALA A 257 -16.88 -0.19 12.51
CA ALA A 257 -18.19 -0.62 12.08
C ALA A 257 -18.14 -1.32 10.70
N LYS A 258 -19.03 -2.29 10.47
CA LYS A 258 -19.07 -3.06 9.22
C LYS A 258 -19.13 -2.19 7.96
N LYS A 259 -19.85 -1.06 8.02
CA LYS A 259 -19.99 -0.13 6.89
C LYS A 259 -18.87 0.92 6.78
N ASP A 260 -17.97 1.01 7.75
CA ASP A 260 -16.87 1.98 7.76
C ASP A 260 -15.60 1.39 7.13
N THR A 261 -15.67 1.16 5.82
CA THR A 261 -14.56 0.57 5.04
C THR A 261 -13.31 1.46 5.04
N LEU A 262 -13.46 2.78 5.18
CA LEU A 262 -12.33 3.72 5.28
C LEU A 262 -11.56 3.51 6.59
N ARG A 263 -12.25 3.39 7.72
CA ARG A 263 -11.62 3.09 9.01
C ARG A 263 -10.96 1.72 9.00
N GLN A 264 -11.63 0.71 8.44
CA GLN A 264 -11.09 -0.64 8.31
C GLN A 264 -9.75 -0.64 7.56
N ALA A 265 -9.69 0.03 6.41
CA ALA A 265 -8.45 0.19 5.64
C ALA A 265 -7.38 0.94 6.44
N ARG A 266 -7.74 2.08 7.07
CA ARG A 266 -6.81 2.92 7.82
C ARG A 266 -6.08 2.20 8.95
N ILE A 267 -6.75 1.31 9.65
CA ILE A 267 -6.15 0.63 10.82
C ILE A 267 -5.62 -0.77 10.51
N LEU A 268 -5.85 -1.32 9.32
CA LEU A 268 -5.53 -2.68 8.95
C LEU A 268 -4.08 -3.07 9.27
N PHE A 269 -3.10 -2.32 8.77
CA PHE A 269 -1.68 -2.64 8.99
C PHE A 269 -1.25 -2.46 10.44
N ALA A 270 -1.75 -1.43 11.12
CA ALA A 270 -1.50 -1.24 12.55
C ALA A 270 -2.05 -2.42 13.37
N THR A 271 -3.25 -2.89 13.03
CA THR A 271 -3.86 -4.06 13.68
C THR A 271 -3.06 -5.34 13.42
N LEU A 272 -2.61 -5.60 12.19
CA LEU A 272 -1.77 -6.76 11.89
C LEU A 272 -0.45 -6.73 12.67
N ARG A 273 0.16 -5.55 12.83
CA ARG A 273 1.36 -5.37 13.67
C ARG A 273 1.08 -5.62 15.14
N GLN A 274 -0.05 -5.11 15.65
CA GLN A 274 -0.46 -5.32 17.03
C GLN A 274 -0.69 -6.80 17.34
N ILE A 275 -1.29 -7.54 16.41
CA ILE A 275 -1.50 -8.99 16.50
C ILE A 275 -0.16 -9.74 16.65
N ASP A 276 0.85 -9.36 15.86
CA ASP A 276 2.19 -9.91 15.97
C ASP A 276 2.86 -9.57 17.31
N ASP A 277 2.67 -8.35 17.81
CA ASP A 277 3.21 -7.88 19.09
C ASP A 277 2.60 -8.60 20.28
N ASP A 278 1.32 -8.90 20.18
CA ASP A 278 0.58 -9.66 21.19
C ASP A 278 0.88 -11.17 21.15
N GLY A 279 1.75 -11.61 20.23
CA GLY A 279 2.18 -13.01 20.13
C GLY A 279 1.10 -13.98 19.62
N MET A 280 0.10 -13.46 18.91
CA MET A 280 -0.92 -14.29 18.29
C MET A 280 -0.33 -15.12 17.16
N THR A 281 -0.77 -16.37 17.04
CA THR A 281 -0.28 -17.31 16.01
C THR A 281 -1.27 -17.57 14.89
N LEU A 282 -2.55 -17.31 15.15
CA LEU A 282 -3.66 -17.50 14.23
C LEU A 282 -4.56 -16.26 14.22
N VAL A 283 -5.04 -15.88 13.04
CA VAL A 283 -6.01 -14.80 12.85
C VAL A 283 -7.23 -15.34 12.13
N TYR A 284 -8.38 -15.24 12.75
CA TYR A 284 -9.67 -15.37 12.09
C TYR A 284 -10.16 -13.98 11.69
N ALA A 285 -10.03 -13.64 10.40
CA ALA A 285 -10.43 -12.35 9.90
C ALA A 285 -11.85 -12.40 9.31
N ARG A 286 -12.68 -11.47 9.78
CA ARG A 286 -13.97 -11.19 9.16
C ARG A 286 -13.76 -10.70 7.74
N CYS A 287 -14.46 -11.27 6.74
CA CYS A 287 -14.36 -10.80 5.37
C CYS A 287 -14.95 -9.38 5.24
N PRO A 288 -14.17 -8.38 4.82
CA PRO A 288 -14.71 -7.05 4.48
C PRO A 288 -15.56 -7.10 3.21
N ASP A 289 -16.29 -6.04 2.94
CA ASP A 289 -16.98 -5.87 1.66
C ASP A 289 -15.95 -5.84 0.50
N THR A 290 -16.35 -6.32 -0.67
CA THR A 290 -15.43 -6.53 -1.81
C THR A 290 -15.56 -5.44 -2.89
N ASP A 291 -16.26 -4.36 -2.61
CA ASP A 291 -16.49 -3.18 -3.43
C ASP A 291 -15.86 -1.92 -2.82
N GLY A 292 -15.56 -0.95 -3.66
CA GLY A 292 -14.94 0.31 -3.27
C GLY A 292 -13.65 0.09 -2.47
N VAL A 293 -13.46 0.83 -1.38
CA VAL A 293 -12.29 0.70 -0.48
C VAL A 293 -12.25 -0.65 0.24
N GLY A 294 -13.38 -1.33 0.40
CA GLY A 294 -13.44 -2.68 0.98
C GLY A 294 -12.61 -3.71 0.19
N THR A 295 -12.50 -3.54 -1.14
CA THR A 295 -11.63 -4.35 -2.01
C THR A 295 -10.17 -4.30 -1.56
N VAL A 296 -9.69 -3.17 -1.05
CA VAL A 296 -8.30 -3.01 -0.58
C VAL A 296 -8.05 -3.92 0.62
N SER A 297 -8.89 -3.81 1.65
CA SER A 297 -8.78 -4.64 2.85
C SER A 297 -8.93 -6.14 2.52
N TYR A 298 -9.86 -6.47 1.63
CA TYR A 298 -10.05 -7.84 1.14
C TYR A 298 -8.79 -8.37 0.44
N THR A 299 -8.21 -7.59 -0.49
CA THR A 299 -7.02 -7.99 -1.25
C THR A 299 -5.82 -8.22 -0.33
N HIS A 300 -5.61 -7.32 0.64
CA HIS A 300 -4.53 -7.48 1.62
C HIS A 300 -4.73 -8.71 2.51
N LEU A 301 -5.93 -8.92 3.06
CA LEU A 301 -6.21 -10.08 3.93
C LEU A 301 -6.17 -11.41 3.17
N ARG A 302 -6.56 -11.43 1.90
CA ARG A 302 -6.52 -12.64 1.06
C ARG A 302 -5.09 -13.04 0.70
N ALA A 303 -4.15 -12.10 0.64
CA ALA A 303 -2.75 -12.35 0.30
C ALA A 303 -1.98 -13.12 1.39
N HIS A 304 -2.57 -13.33 2.57
CA HIS A 304 -1.96 -13.95 3.74
C HIS A 304 -2.56 -15.31 4.02
#